data_a340a059f2d1264cbb7105a4685470e7
#
_entry.id   a340a059f2d1264cbb7105a4685470e7
#
_cell.length_a   1.000
_cell.length_b   1.000
_cell.length_c   1.000
_cell.angle_alpha   90.00
_cell.angle_beta   90.00
_cell.angle_gamma   90.00
#
_symmetry.space_group_name_H-M   'P 1'
#
loop_
_entity.id
_entity.type
_entity.pdbx_description
1 polymer ?
#
loop_
_entity_poly.entity_id
_entity_poly.type
_entity_poly.pdbx_seq_one_letter_code
_entity_poly.pdbx_strand_id
1 'polypeptide(L)'
;SITGKEVVLGGSSKLLAKSDRSGGKILVGGDWQGKEGTRQAVFTTVEKGALVDASADKVGDGGTVVVWSDIKNPKSKTIAQGKFLAKGGSTRGDGGKIETSGYYLLTHGIKTSVKSMNGKSGEWLLDPYNITIGSSASGTAFNDNDPGNDTYTSSATSEVLASDISSALENGHVTIQTGGSAGDGNGDGDIIVSASISKSGGGDKTLTLKAHNDVTINSSISSSSSDLDLVLWSDSDANGSGGVNLNSNLSTNGGNVWLGGGSGSASWQSLTVGNGNS
;
A
#
# COMPACT_ATOMS: atom_id res chain seq x y z
N SER A 1 -16.00 -11.26 -7.53
CA SER A 1 -15.89 -9.80 -7.51
C SER A 1 -17.18 -9.18 -7.00
N ILE A 2 -17.03 -8.07 -6.28
CA ILE A 2 -18.14 -7.21 -5.83
C ILE A 2 -17.89 -5.84 -6.46
N THR A 3 -18.81 -5.36 -7.30
CA THR A 3 -18.65 -4.11 -8.04
C THR A 3 -19.93 -3.28 -7.96
N GLY A 4 -19.79 -1.97 -7.92
CA GLY A 4 -20.89 -1.01 -7.85
C GLY A 4 -20.34 0.41 -7.96
N LYS A 5 -21.19 1.43 -7.94
CA LYS A 5 -20.74 2.82 -7.73
C LYS A 5 -20.22 2.98 -6.30
N GLU A 6 -20.93 2.33 -5.38
CA GLU A 6 -20.60 2.24 -3.96
C GLU A 6 -20.58 0.78 -3.54
N VAL A 7 -19.57 0.39 -2.74
CA VAL A 7 -19.41 -0.95 -2.18
C VAL A 7 -19.06 -0.84 -0.71
N VAL A 8 -19.86 -1.46 0.16
CA VAL A 8 -19.65 -1.46 1.61
C VAL A 8 -19.58 -2.90 2.10
N LEU A 9 -18.52 -3.24 2.81
CA LEU A 9 -18.38 -4.47 3.59
C LEU A 9 -18.43 -4.12 5.07
N GLY A 10 -19.53 -4.39 5.72
CA GLY A 10 -19.73 -4.16 7.15
C GLY A 10 -18.78 -4.99 8.02
N GLY A 11 -18.54 -4.56 9.25
CA GLY A 11 -17.52 -5.11 10.14
C GLY A 11 -17.66 -6.61 10.51
N SER A 12 -18.83 -7.22 10.30
CA SER A 12 -19.04 -8.66 10.46
C SER A 12 -18.86 -9.48 9.18
N SER A 13 -18.61 -8.82 8.03
CA SER A 13 -18.50 -9.48 6.73
C SER A 13 -17.27 -10.37 6.63
N LYS A 14 -17.43 -11.51 5.94
CA LYS A 14 -16.32 -12.42 5.61
C LYS A 14 -16.36 -12.78 4.14
N LEU A 15 -15.31 -12.43 3.40
CA LEU A 15 -15.06 -12.87 2.04
C LEU A 15 -13.90 -13.86 2.04
N LEU A 16 -14.16 -15.10 1.66
CA LEU A 16 -13.19 -16.18 1.73
C LEU A 16 -13.01 -16.81 0.35
N ALA A 17 -11.80 -16.76 -0.19
CA ALA A 17 -11.40 -17.43 -1.42
C ALA A 17 -10.16 -18.30 -1.15
N LYS A 18 -10.28 -19.19 -0.17
CA LYS A 18 -9.24 -20.07 0.36
C LYS A 18 -9.35 -21.48 -0.15
N SER A 19 -8.23 -22.17 -0.27
CA SER A 19 -8.21 -23.62 -0.43
C SER A 19 -6.92 -24.23 0.14
N ASP A 20 -6.88 -25.57 0.22
CA ASP A 20 -5.67 -26.29 0.65
C ASP A 20 -4.49 -26.14 -0.34
N ARG A 21 -4.74 -25.75 -1.61
CA ARG A 21 -3.75 -25.75 -2.69
C ARG A 21 -3.32 -24.38 -3.18
N SER A 22 -4.17 -23.38 -3.08
CA SER A 22 -3.87 -22.00 -3.51
C SER A 22 -4.90 -21.03 -2.97
N GLY A 23 -4.51 -19.77 -2.84
CA GLY A 23 -5.45 -18.67 -2.66
C GLY A 23 -6.17 -18.32 -3.97
N GLY A 24 -7.40 -17.84 -3.88
CA GLY A 24 -8.18 -17.34 -5.01
C GLY A 24 -8.03 -15.82 -5.20
N LYS A 25 -8.99 -15.23 -5.91
CA LYS A 25 -9.04 -13.79 -6.20
C LYS A 25 -10.30 -13.18 -5.60
N ILE A 26 -10.15 -12.13 -4.78
CA ILE A 26 -11.23 -11.33 -4.21
C ILE A 26 -11.05 -9.90 -4.68
N LEU A 27 -12.07 -9.39 -5.39
CA LEU A 27 -12.11 -8.05 -5.93
C LEU A 27 -13.28 -7.29 -5.32
N VAL A 28 -12.98 -6.16 -4.68
CA VAL A 28 -13.95 -5.27 -4.05
C VAL A 28 -13.78 -3.88 -4.64
N GLY A 29 -14.76 -3.42 -5.40
CA GLY A 29 -14.78 -2.10 -6.02
C GLY A 29 -14.05 -1.97 -7.34
N GLY A 30 -13.18 -2.90 -7.71
CA GLY A 30 -12.42 -2.89 -8.98
C GLY A 30 -11.44 -4.05 -9.09
N ASP A 31 -10.62 -4.06 -10.14
CA ASP A 31 -9.55 -5.05 -10.35
C ASP A 31 -8.17 -4.42 -10.06
N TRP A 32 -7.14 -5.27 -9.98
CA TRP A 32 -5.75 -4.91 -9.73
C TRP A 32 -5.29 -3.77 -10.63
N GLN A 33 -4.84 -2.67 -10.00
CA GLN A 33 -4.40 -1.45 -10.69
C GLN A 33 -5.41 -0.92 -11.72
N GLY A 34 -6.71 -1.03 -11.41
CA GLY A 34 -7.77 -0.50 -12.25
C GLY A 34 -7.86 -1.11 -13.64
N LYS A 35 -7.48 -2.38 -13.82
CA LYS A 35 -7.54 -3.04 -15.13
C LYS A 35 -8.88 -2.83 -15.82
N GLU A 36 -8.80 -2.55 -17.11
CA GLU A 36 -9.96 -2.37 -17.97
C GLU A 36 -10.89 -3.60 -17.98
N GLY A 37 -12.17 -3.35 -18.21
CA GLY A 37 -13.20 -4.39 -18.26
C GLY A 37 -13.89 -4.69 -16.93
N THR A 38 -13.37 -4.18 -15.80
CA THR A 38 -14.04 -4.26 -14.49
C THR A 38 -14.58 -2.87 -14.12
N ARG A 39 -15.87 -2.83 -13.74
CA ARG A 39 -16.47 -1.59 -13.23
C ARG A 39 -15.71 -1.12 -12.00
N GLN A 40 -15.28 0.13 -11.99
CA GLN A 40 -14.62 0.76 -10.85
C GLN A 40 -15.64 1.47 -9.96
N ALA A 41 -15.51 1.28 -8.65
CA ALA A 41 -16.32 1.99 -7.67
C ALA A 41 -15.84 3.45 -7.55
N VAL A 42 -16.75 4.31 -7.11
CA VAL A 42 -16.41 5.66 -6.63
C VAL A 42 -16.15 5.62 -5.13
N PHE A 43 -16.93 4.81 -4.40
CA PHE A 43 -16.76 4.64 -2.96
C PHE A 43 -16.63 3.16 -2.61
N THR A 44 -15.57 2.82 -1.87
CA THR A 44 -15.36 1.48 -1.35
C THR A 44 -15.01 1.54 0.12
N THR A 45 -15.82 0.90 0.96
CA THR A 45 -15.60 0.84 2.41
C THR A 45 -15.52 -0.61 2.85
N VAL A 46 -14.44 -0.95 3.55
CA VAL A 46 -14.30 -2.21 4.29
C VAL A 46 -14.09 -1.85 5.76
N GLU A 47 -15.12 -2.04 6.56
CA GLU A 47 -15.13 -1.63 7.94
C GLU A 47 -14.20 -2.47 8.82
N LYS A 48 -13.81 -1.89 9.95
CA LYS A 48 -13.07 -2.59 11.01
C LYS A 48 -13.83 -3.85 11.46
N GLY A 49 -13.12 -4.98 11.50
CA GLY A 49 -13.69 -6.29 11.85
C GLY A 49 -14.05 -7.16 10.65
N ALA A 50 -14.24 -6.59 9.46
CA ALA A 50 -14.41 -7.36 8.23
C ALA A 50 -13.16 -8.19 7.92
N LEU A 51 -13.37 -9.40 7.39
CA LEU A 51 -12.31 -10.33 6.98
C LEU A 51 -12.39 -10.60 5.48
N VAL A 52 -11.28 -10.35 4.78
CA VAL A 52 -11.10 -10.67 3.37
C VAL A 52 -9.87 -11.58 3.25
N ASP A 53 -10.06 -12.85 2.92
CA ASP A 53 -9.00 -13.86 3.00
C ASP A 53 -8.94 -14.70 1.71
N ALA A 54 -7.85 -14.53 0.97
CA ALA A 54 -7.46 -15.28 -0.21
C ALA A 54 -6.19 -16.11 0.04
N SER A 55 -5.98 -16.63 1.24
CA SER A 55 -4.81 -17.42 1.59
C SER A 55 -4.89 -18.85 1.05
N ALA A 56 -3.73 -19.47 0.79
CA ALA A 56 -3.60 -20.92 0.72
C ALA A 56 -3.48 -21.50 2.14
N ASP A 57 -4.12 -22.65 2.40
CA ASP A 57 -4.06 -23.24 3.75
C ASP A 57 -2.87 -24.19 3.93
N LYS A 58 -2.58 -25.08 2.97
CA LYS A 58 -1.54 -26.11 3.11
C LYS A 58 -0.38 -25.94 2.13
N VAL A 59 -0.66 -25.90 0.84
CA VAL A 59 0.37 -25.79 -0.21
C VAL A 59 -0.05 -24.74 -1.23
N GLY A 60 0.95 -24.20 -1.95
CA GLY A 60 0.72 -23.23 -3.03
C GLY A 60 0.63 -21.79 -2.56
N ASP A 61 0.52 -20.90 -3.50
CA ASP A 61 0.69 -19.47 -3.27
C ASP A 61 -0.59 -18.83 -2.71
N GLY A 62 -0.41 -17.76 -1.95
CA GLY A 62 -1.49 -16.85 -1.58
C GLY A 62 -2.10 -16.20 -2.81
N GLY A 63 -3.38 -15.89 -2.73
CA GLY A 63 -4.13 -15.30 -3.84
C GLY A 63 -3.98 -13.79 -3.94
N THR A 64 -5.01 -13.18 -4.51
CA THR A 64 -5.06 -11.73 -4.71
C THR A 64 -6.29 -11.14 -4.03
N VAL A 65 -6.08 -10.08 -3.25
CA VAL A 65 -7.14 -9.25 -2.66
C VAL A 65 -7.01 -7.85 -3.18
N VAL A 66 -8.08 -7.28 -3.71
CA VAL A 66 -8.14 -5.89 -4.18
C VAL A 66 -9.29 -5.16 -3.50
N VAL A 67 -9.00 -3.99 -2.94
CA VAL A 67 -9.98 -3.02 -2.42
C VAL A 67 -9.72 -1.71 -3.15
N TRP A 68 -10.65 -1.35 -4.03
CA TRP A 68 -10.40 -0.34 -5.06
C TRP A 68 -11.53 0.68 -5.18
N SER A 69 -11.15 1.93 -5.38
CA SER A 69 -11.99 2.93 -6.04
C SER A 69 -11.18 3.66 -7.12
N ASP A 70 -11.85 4.28 -8.08
CA ASP A 70 -11.23 4.87 -9.27
C ASP A 70 -10.20 5.95 -8.93
N ILE A 71 -8.92 5.63 -9.04
CA ILE A 71 -7.81 6.55 -8.71
C ILE A 71 -7.74 7.79 -9.62
N LYS A 72 -8.42 7.77 -10.77
CA LYS A 72 -8.49 8.91 -11.70
C LYS A 72 -9.66 9.84 -11.41
N ASN A 73 -10.57 9.43 -10.54
CA ASN A 73 -11.74 10.22 -10.19
C ASN A 73 -11.49 10.97 -8.87
N PRO A 74 -11.37 12.31 -8.87
CA PRO A 74 -11.08 13.08 -7.66
C PRO A 74 -12.19 13.04 -6.60
N LYS A 75 -13.33 12.41 -6.89
CA LYS A 75 -14.40 12.15 -5.93
C LYS A 75 -14.32 10.75 -5.33
N SER A 76 -13.39 9.91 -5.79
CA SER A 76 -13.35 8.54 -5.33
C SER A 76 -12.63 8.40 -4.00
N LYS A 77 -13.09 7.42 -3.20
CA LYS A 77 -12.61 7.19 -1.85
C LYS A 77 -12.61 5.72 -1.50
N THR A 78 -11.51 5.25 -0.95
CA THR A 78 -11.40 3.92 -0.37
C THR A 78 -11.10 4.02 1.13
N ILE A 79 -11.94 3.39 1.95
CA ILE A 79 -11.72 3.19 3.38
C ILE A 79 -11.48 1.70 3.60
N ALA A 80 -10.26 1.31 4.00
CA ALA A 80 -9.88 -0.08 4.18
C ALA A 80 -9.36 -0.32 5.61
N GLN A 81 -10.26 -0.67 6.53
CA GLN A 81 -9.96 -0.86 7.97
C GLN A 81 -10.10 -2.32 8.42
N GLY A 82 -10.41 -3.22 7.51
CA GLY A 82 -10.58 -4.65 7.76
C GLY A 82 -9.27 -5.41 7.96
N LYS A 83 -9.40 -6.75 7.98
CA LYS A 83 -8.28 -7.69 7.94
C LYS A 83 -8.20 -8.35 6.57
N PHE A 84 -7.06 -8.19 5.90
CA PHE A 84 -6.81 -8.65 4.54
C PHE A 84 -5.68 -9.67 4.55
N LEU A 85 -5.94 -10.86 4.03
CA LEU A 85 -5.00 -11.97 4.05
C LEU A 85 -4.84 -12.55 2.65
N ALA A 86 -3.58 -12.78 2.25
CA ALA A 86 -3.21 -13.52 1.05
C ALA A 86 -1.92 -14.30 1.34
N LYS A 87 -1.98 -15.17 2.36
CA LYS A 87 -0.80 -15.92 2.83
C LYS A 87 -0.52 -17.13 1.94
N GLY A 88 0.75 -17.48 1.77
CA GLY A 88 1.16 -18.75 1.22
C GLY A 88 0.81 -19.92 2.14
N GLY A 89 0.77 -21.12 1.58
CA GLY A 89 0.44 -22.35 2.29
C GLY A 89 1.42 -22.66 3.42
N SER A 90 0.92 -23.30 4.49
CA SER A 90 1.71 -23.61 5.69
C SER A 90 2.90 -24.54 5.44
N THR A 91 2.83 -25.38 4.39
CA THR A 91 3.90 -26.31 4.04
C THR A 91 4.85 -25.72 2.98
N ARG A 92 4.30 -25.06 1.96
CA ARG A 92 5.05 -24.40 0.88
C ARG A 92 4.13 -23.45 0.11
N GLY A 93 4.75 -22.49 -0.57
CA GLY A 93 4.09 -21.51 -1.43
C GLY A 93 4.47 -20.09 -1.04
N ASP A 94 4.45 -19.21 -1.98
CA ASP A 94 4.76 -17.79 -1.79
C ASP A 94 3.54 -17.05 -1.23
N GLY A 95 3.78 -15.92 -0.56
CA GLY A 95 2.72 -14.97 -0.21
C GLY A 95 2.09 -14.36 -1.47
N GLY A 96 0.81 -14.01 -1.38
CA GLY A 96 0.06 -13.41 -2.48
C GLY A 96 0.16 -11.89 -2.52
N LYS A 97 -0.90 -11.25 -3.02
CA LYS A 97 -0.94 -9.81 -3.22
C LYS A 97 -2.18 -9.21 -2.58
N ILE A 98 -2.00 -8.06 -1.95
CA ILE A 98 -3.08 -7.22 -1.44
C ILE A 98 -2.91 -5.84 -2.06
N GLU A 99 -3.99 -5.24 -2.55
CA GLU A 99 -4.03 -3.87 -3.02
C GLU A 99 -5.14 -3.10 -2.32
N THR A 100 -4.80 -1.88 -1.86
CA THR A 100 -5.76 -0.90 -1.36
C THR A 100 -5.50 0.41 -2.06
N SER A 101 -6.45 0.87 -2.86
CA SER A 101 -6.23 1.97 -3.79
C SER A 101 -7.48 2.84 -3.94
N GLY A 102 -7.27 4.11 -4.23
CA GLY A 102 -8.31 5.10 -4.46
C GLY A 102 -7.72 6.49 -4.54
N TYR A 103 -8.39 7.44 -5.19
CA TYR A 103 -7.90 8.82 -5.23
C TYR A 103 -7.65 9.34 -3.80
N TYR A 104 -8.60 9.14 -2.89
CA TYR A 104 -8.41 9.24 -1.44
C TYR A 104 -8.40 7.85 -0.82
N LEU A 105 -7.38 7.57 -0.05
CA LEU A 105 -7.20 6.29 0.65
C LEU A 105 -7.03 6.50 2.16
N LEU A 106 -7.81 5.77 2.94
CA LEU A 106 -7.75 5.75 4.40
C LEU A 106 -7.64 4.30 4.89
N THR A 107 -6.58 3.99 5.64
CA THR A 107 -6.32 2.59 6.06
C THR A 107 -6.13 2.43 7.57
N HIS A 108 -6.59 3.38 8.36
CA HIS A 108 -6.32 3.43 9.82
C HIS A 108 -6.72 2.13 10.55
N GLY A 109 -5.74 1.45 11.11
CA GLY A 109 -5.91 0.20 11.84
C GLY A 109 -6.11 -1.02 10.96
N ILE A 110 -5.83 -0.93 9.66
CA ILE A 110 -5.80 -2.07 8.74
C ILE A 110 -4.89 -3.18 9.26
N LYS A 111 -5.23 -4.42 8.95
CA LYS A 111 -4.38 -5.57 9.22
C LYS A 111 -4.16 -6.34 7.92
N THR A 112 -2.93 -6.35 7.43
CA THR A 112 -2.54 -7.09 6.24
C THR A 112 -1.60 -8.23 6.56
N SER A 113 -1.68 -9.33 5.81
CA SER A 113 -0.67 -10.38 5.85
C SER A 113 -0.58 -11.12 4.52
N VAL A 114 0.59 -11.06 3.96
CA VAL A 114 1.02 -11.78 2.75
C VAL A 114 2.23 -12.67 3.05
N LYS A 115 2.30 -13.17 4.28
CA LYS A 115 3.36 -14.06 4.75
C LYS A 115 3.42 -15.34 3.94
N SER A 116 4.64 -15.84 3.76
CA SER A 116 4.92 -17.25 3.49
C SER A 116 5.66 -17.87 4.68
N MET A 117 5.40 -19.14 4.96
CA MET A 117 6.15 -19.91 5.97
C MET A 117 7.43 -20.52 5.36
N ASN A 118 7.35 -20.97 4.10
CA ASN A 118 8.40 -21.69 3.40
C ASN A 118 8.50 -21.25 1.93
N GLY A 119 8.44 -19.96 1.68
CA GLY A 119 8.55 -19.32 0.37
C GLY A 119 8.84 -17.84 0.52
N LYS A 120 8.70 -17.10 -0.56
CA LYS A 120 8.87 -15.64 -0.56
C LYS A 120 7.65 -14.96 0.04
N SER A 121 7.85 -13.88 0.81
CA SER A 121 6.76 -13.02 1.23
C SER A 121 6.09 -12.37 0.01
N GLY A 122 4.79 -12.12 0.11
CA GLY A 122 4.06 -11.35 -0.88
C GLY A 122 4.14 -9.85 -0.64
N GLU A 123 3.24 -9.10 -1.26
CA GLU A 123 3.25 -7.65 -1.30
C GLU A 123 1.90 -7.04 -0.91
N TRP A 124 1.92 -5.96 -0.14
CA TRP A 124 0.80 -5.03 0.00
C TRP A 124 1.11 -3.74 -0.77
N LEU A 125 0.28 -3.44 -1.77
CA LEU A 125 0.33 -2.25 -2.60
C LEU A 125 -0.71 -1.23 -2.10
N LEU A 126 -0.28 0.02 -1.91
CA LEU A 126 -1.13 1.18 -1.72
C LEU A 126 -0.93 2.10 -2.94
N ASP A 127 -2.02 2.49 -3.58
CA ASP A 127 -1.97 3.34 -4.79
C ASP A 127 -3.00 4.49 -4.67
N PRO A 128 -2.72 5.51 -3.83
CA PRO A 128 -3.48 6.74 -3.77
C PRO A 128 -2.96 7.79 -4.76
N TYR A 129 -3.67 8.91 -4.87
CA TYR A 129 -3.21 10.06 -5.65
C TYR A 129 -1.95 10.71 -5.03
N ASN A 130 -1.97 11.02 -3.76
CA ASN A 130 -0.84 11.40 -2.91
C ASN A 130 -1.04 10.82 -1.51
N ILE A 131 -0.01 10.81 -0.65
CA ILE A 131 -0.14 10.19 0.67
C ILE A 131 0.79 10.78 1.73
N THR A 132 0.25 10.90 2.95
CA THR A 132 1.02 11.16 4.16
C THR A 132 1.03 9.93 5.07
N ILE A 133 2.22 9.49 5.47
CA ILE A 133 2.43 8.44 6.46
C ILE A 133 2.60 9.11 7.82
N GLY A 134 1.56 9.12 8.64
CA GLY A 134 1.45 9.87 9.88
C GLY A 134 1.39 9.01 11.15
N SER A 135 1.40 9.67 12.32
CA SER A 135 1.28 9.01 13.64
C SER A 135 -0.16 8.92 14.13
N SER A 136 -1.05 9.73 13.61
CA SER A 136 -2.47 9.77 13.98
C SER A 136 -3.33 9.87 12.75
N ALA A 137 -4.52 9.30 12.84
CA ALA A 137 -5.58 9.54 11.89
C ALA A 137 -6.17 10.92 12.19
N SER A 138 -5.87 11.91 11.39
CA SER A 138 -6.46 13.25 11.63
C SER A 138 -7.96 13.25 11.35
N GLY A 139 -8.46 12.28 10.60
CA GLY A 139 -9.90 12.11 10.30
C GLY A 139 -10.58 13.33 9.67
N THR A 140 -9.88 14.45 9.68
CA THR A 140 -10.42 15.76 9.27
C THR A 140 -10.62 15.87 7.77
N ALA A 141 -9.90 15.06 6.99
CA ALA A 141 -10.10 15.01 5.54
C ALA A 141 -11.41 14.30 5.14
N PHE A 142 -12.03 13.57 6.08
CA PHE A 142 -13.20 12.73 5.79
C PHE A 142 -14.22 12.77 6.94
N ASN A 143 -14.43 13.94 7.53
CA ASN A 143 -15.36 14.09 8.63
C ASN A 143 -16.80 14.22 8.10
N ASP A 144 -17.32 13.11 7.57
CA ASP A 144 -18.65 13.05 7.06
C ASP A 144 -19.27 11.68 7.33
N ASN A 145 -20.36 11.68 8.10
CA ASN A 145 -21.22 10.54 8.32
C ASN A 145 -22.27 10.38 7.21
N ASP A 146 -22.20 11.21 6.17
CA ASP A 146 -23.13 11.19 5.03
C ASP A 146 -22.38 10.88 3.72
N PRO A 147 -22.41 9.64 3.23
CA PRO A 147 -21.74 9.25 1.99
C PRO A 147 -22.27 9.93 0.71
N GLY A 148 -23.28 10.79 0.83
CA GLY A 148 -23.89 11.49 -0.30
C GLY A 148 -23.53 12.96 -0.43
N ASN A 149 -22.90 13.59 0.55
CA ASN A 149 -22.71 15.04 0.61
C ASN A 149 -21.26 15.47 0.93
N ASP A 150 -20.27 14.72 0.48
CA ASP A 150 -18.86 15.04 0.66
C ASP A 150 -18.51 16.38 0.00
N THR A 151 -18.28 17.41 0.80
CA THR A 151 -17.65 18.64 0.34
C THR A 151 -16.14 18.40 0.34
N TYR A 152 -15.58 18.04 -0.81
CA TYR A 152 -14.14 17.89 -0.96
C TYR A 152 -13.46 19.24 -0.83
N THR A 153 -12.57 19.37 0.15
CA THR A 153 -11.59 20.45 0.14
C THR A 153 -10.40 19.97 -0.71
N SER A 154 -9.95 20.81 -1.62
CA SER A 154 -8.83 20.54 -2.55
C SER A 154 -7.47 20.25 -1.88
N SER A 155 -7.42 20.15 -0.56
CA SER A 155 -6.24 19.87 0.25
C SER A 155 -6.26 18.51 0.95
N ALA A 156 -7.26 17.65 0.66
CA ALA A 156 -7.33 16.33 1.28
C ALA A 156 -6.22 15.43 0.74
N THR A 157 -5.41 14.90 1.63
CA THR A 157 -4.34 13.94 1.34
C THR A 157 -4.72 12.60 1.90
N SER A 158 -4.43 11.51 1.18
CA SER A 158 -4.57 10.17 1.71
C SER A 158 -3.69 9.98 2.95
N GLU A 159 -4.18 9.23 3.94
CA GLU A 159 -3.47 9.01 5.18
C GLU A 159 -3.36 7.52 5.50
N VAL A 160 -2.16 7.10 5.88
CA VAL A 160 -1.88 5.79 6.44
C VAL A 160 -1.07 5.96 7.73
N LEU A 161 -1.33 5.13 8.72
CA LEU A 161 -0.54 5.16 9.95
C LEU A 161 0.83 4.51 9.74
N ALA A 162 1.89 5.15 10.21
CA ALA A 162 3.24 4.57 10.22
C ALA A 162 3.28 3.23 10.99
N SER A 163 2.45 3.07 12.03
CA SER A 163 2.29 1.82 12.78
C SER A 163 1.65 0.71 11.93
N ASP A 164 0.76 1.04 10.99
CA ASP A 164 0.16 0.06 10.09
C ASP A 164 1.18 -0.43 9.06
N ILE A 165 1.99 0.49 8.50
CA ILE A 165 3.11 0.14 7.62
C ILE A 165 4.15 -0.71 8.37
N SER A 166 4.53 -0.32 9.60
CA SER A 166 5.45 -1.09 10.45
C SER A 166 4.94 -2.52 10.66
N SER A 167 3.67 -2.68 11.01
CA SER A 167 3.04 -3.99 11.21
C SER A 167 2.94 -4.79 9.90
N ALA A 168 2.71 -4.14 8.76
CA ALA A 168 2.65 -4.77 7.46
C ALA A 168 4.02 -5.31 7.03
N LEU A 169 5.10 -4.56 7.27
CA LEU A 169 6.48 -4.97 7.00
C LEU A 169 6.91 -6.23 7.77
N GLU A 170 6.29 -6.54 8.89
CA GLU A 170 6.50 -7.82 9.59
C GLU A 170 5.81 -9.00 8.89
N ASN A 171 4.90 -8.71 7.96
CA ASN A 171 4.00 -9.68 7.33
C ASN A 171 4.12 -9.75 5.80
N GLY A 172 4.96 -8.91 5.18
CA GLY A 172 5.16 -8.86 3.73
C GLY A 172 5.97 -7.65 3.28
N HIS A 173 6.24 -7.57 1.99
CA HIS A 173 6.76 -6.36 1.38
C HIS A 173 5.66 -5.30 1.31
N VAL A 174 6.04 -4.02 1.35
CA VAL A 174 5.09 -2.90 1.23
C VAL A 174 5.55 -1.99 0.10
N THR A 175 4.65 -1.73 -0.83
CA THR A 175 4.84 -0.73 -1.90
C THR A 175 3.78 0.35 -1.76
N ILE A 176 4.22 1.58 -1.68
CA ILE A 176 3.37 2.75 -1.79
C ILE A 176 3.75 3.45 -3.07
N GLN A 177 2.82 3.53 -4.01
CA GLN A 177 3.00 4.32 -5.22
C GLN A 177 1.91 5.39 -5.28
N THR A 178 2.18 6.49 -5.97
CA THR A 178 1.19 7.55 -6.18
C THR A 178 0.92 7.72 -7.66
N GLY A 179 -0.29 8.17 -8.00
CA GLY A 179 -0.77 8.32 -9.36
C GLY A 179 -1.14 9.76 -9.74
N GLY A 180 -0.61 10.74 -9.02
CA GLY A 180 -0.88 12.16 -9.28
C GLY A 180 -0.35 12.62 -10.65
N SER A 181 -1.04 13.57 -11.26
CA SER A 181 -0.55 14.27 -12.44
C SER A 181 -0.29 15.73 -12.06
N ALA A 182 0.87 16.26 -12.43
CA ALA A 182 1.19 17.67 -12.23
C ALA A 182 0.09 18.57 -12.83
N GLY A 183 -0.40 19.52 -12.05
CA GLY A 183 -1.24 20.60 -12.54
C GLY A 183 -2.74 20.53 -12.23
N ASP A 184 -3.22 19.56 -11.46
CA ASP A 184 -4.63 19.53 -11.01
C ASP A 184 -4.86 20.24 -9.66
N GLY A 185 -3.82 20.79 -9.06
CA GLY A 185 -3.89 21.66 -7.87
C GLY A 185 -4.08 20.91 -6.55
N ASN A 186 -3.99 19.58 -6.53
CA ASN A 186 -4.25 18.76 -5.34
C ASN A 186 -3.03 17.97 -4.84
N GLY A 187 -1.84 18.48 -5.09
CA GLY A 187 -0.58 17.76 -4.88
C GLY A 187 -0.15 17.05 -6.16
N ASP A 188 1.14 16.83 -6.27
CA ASP A 188 1.73 16.37 -7.53
C ASP A 188 2.09 14.89 -7.49
N GLY A 189 1.41 14.08 -6.67
CA GLY A 189 1.73 12.67 -6.47
C GLY A 189 2.85 12.46 -5.46
N ASP A 190 2.83 13.19 -4.35
CA ASP A 190 3.85 13.13 -3.30
C ASP A 190 3.63 11.97 -2.32
N ILE A 191 4.75 11.49 -1.76
CA ILE A 191 4.78 10.60 -0.61
C ILE A 191 5.54 11.29 0.52
N ILE A 192 4.87 11.53 1.65
CA ILE A 192 5.46 12.21 2.81
C ILE A 192 5.47 11.27 4.02
N VAL A 193 6.66 10.98 4.57
CA VAL A 193 6.83 10.23 5.82
C VAL A 193 6.96 11.22 6.97
N SER A 194 5.87 11.46 7.69
CA SER A 194 5.78 12.41 8.82
C SER A 194 5.85 11.73 10.19
N ALA A 195 5.80 10.40 10.25
CA ALA A 195 5.97 9.61 11.46
C ALA A 195 6.89 8.42 11.23
N SER A 196 7.59 7.98 12.29
CA SER A 196 8.61 6.95 12.19
C SER A 196 8.01 5.58 11.82
N ILE A 197 8.62 4.92 10.84
CA ILE A 197 8.35 3.54 10.45
C ILE A 197 9.42 2.65 11.09
N SER A 198 8.99 1.67 11.88
CA SER A 198 9.91 0.78 12.60
C SER A 198 9.54 -0.68 12.37
N LYS A 199 10.41 -1.42 11.66
CA LYS A 199 10.28 -2.86 11.49
C LYS A 199 11.02 -3.57 12.63
N SER A 200 10.33 -4.42 13.39
CA SER A 200 10.88 -5.13 14.55
C SER A 200 10.93 -6.65 14.37
N GLY A 201 10.38 -7.19 13.30
CA GLY A 201 10.31 -8.62 13.03
C GLY A 201 10.06 -8.99 11.59
N GLY A 202 9.67 -10.24 11.34
CA GLY A 202 9.13 -10.70 10.06
C GLY A 202 10.14 -11.13 8.99
N GLY A 203 11.45 -11.17 9.29
CA GLY A 203 12.51 -11.48 8.30
C GLY A 203 12.73 -10.32 7.33
N ASP A 204 13.55 -10.57 6.29
CA ASP A 204 13.95 -9.54 5.32
C ASP A 204 12.76 -9.04 4.51
N LYS A 205 12.65 -7.73 4.37
CA LYS A 205 11.55 -7.06 3.68
C LYS A 205 12.03 -5.87 2.86
N THR A 206 11.16 -5.47 1.94
CA THR A 206 11.36 -4.26 1.14
C THR A 206 10.22 -3.27 1.42
N LEU A 207 10.58 -2.02 1.64
CA LEU A 207 9.67 -0.89 1.58
C LEU A 207 9.99 -0.08 0.33
N THR A 208 9.03 0.02 -0.58
CA THR A 208 9.12 0.85 -1.78
C THR A 208 8.20 2.05 -1.64
N LEU A 209 8.77 3.25 -1.74
CA LEU A 209 8.05 4.51 -1.85
C LEU A 209 8.31 5.05 -3.26
N LYS A 210 7.29 4.99 -4.13
CA LYS A 210 7.38 5.34 -5.55
C LYS A 210 6.43 6.48 -5.86
N ALA A 211 6.93 7.71 -5.85
CA ALA A 211 6.16 8.92 -6.07
C ALA A 211 6.22 9.39 -7.52
N HIS A 212 5.11 9.87 -8.07
CA HIS A 212 5.13 10.62 -9.33
C HIS A 212 5.98 11.88 -9.20
N ASN A 213 5.91 12.57 -8.06
CA ASN A 213 6.69 13.77 -7.79
C ASN A 213 7.69 13.49 -6.65
N ASP A 214 7.50 14.01 -5.46
CA ASP A 214 8.47 13.97 -4.37
C ASP A 214 8.29 12.78 -3.43
N VAL A 215 9.43 12.25 -2.94
CA VAL A 215 9.50 11.40 -1.74
C VAL A 215 10.17 12.19 -0.63
N THR A 216 9.41 12.58 0.41
CA THR A 216 9.94 13.38 1.52
C THR A 216 9.94 12.57 2.82
N ILE A 217 11.12 12.38 3.40
CA ILE A 217 11.33 11.63 4.64
C ILE A 217 11.59 12.60 5.78
N ASN A 218 10.55 12.98 6.52
CA ASN A 218 10.63 13.88 7.67
C ASN A 218 10.77 13.14 9.01
N SER A 219 10.59 11.81 9.01
CA SER A 219 10.74 10.96 10.20
C SER A 219 11.50 9.69 9.86
N SER A 220 12.13 9.06 10.85
CA SER A 220 13.02 7.94 10.63
C SER A 220 12.32 6.70 10.06
N ILE A 221 13.05 5.96 9.21
CA ILE A 221 12.68 4.62 8.78
C ILE A 221 13.76 3.68 9.29
N SER A 222 13.36 2.68 10.10
CA SER A 222 14.32 1.81 10.75
C SER A 222 13.90 0.35 10.76
N SER A 223 14.91 -0.54 10.80
CA SER A 223 14.75 -1.94 11.17
C SER A 223 15.66 -2.26 12.35
N SER A 224 15.15 -2.99 13.32
CA SER A 224 15.90 -3.52 14.46
C SER A 224 16.12 -5.04 14.38
N SER A 225 15.53 -5.69 13.39
CA SER A 225 15.57 -7.14 13.21
C SER A 225 15.43 -7.49 11.74
N SER A 226 16.42 -8.17 11.18
CA SER A 226 16.52 -8.53 9.77
C SER A 226 16.60 -7.33 8.82
N ASP A 227 16.98 -7.57 7.59
CA ASP A 227 17.20 -6.52 6.62
C ASP A 227 15.92 -5.82 6.19
N LEU A 228 16.02 -4.51 5.99
CA LEU A 228 14.99 -3.70 5.37
C LEU A 228 15.56 -3.02 4.13
N ASP A 229 15.26 -3.55 2.96
CA ASP A 229 15.58 -2.85 1.73
C ASP A 229 14.67 -1.65 1.55
N LEU A 230 15.25 -0.50 1.23
CA LEU A 230 14.52 0.74 0.99
C LEU A 230 14.68 1.18 -0.46
N VAL A 231 13.55 1.39 -1.15
CA VAL A 231 13.50 1.99 -2.47
C VAL A 231 12.74 3.31 -2.36
N LEU A 232 13.44 4.44 -2.50
CA LEU A 232 12.84 5.77 -2.52
C LEU A 232 12.97 6.32 -3.95
N TRP A 233 11.87 6.27 -4.68
CA TRP A 233 11.79 6.57 -6.11
C TRP A 233 10.87 7.76 -6.35
N SER A 234 11.45 8.91 -6.72
CA SER A 234 10.75 10.11 -7.17
C SER A 234 10.65 10.18 -8.69
N ASP A 235 9.88 11.14 -9.22
CA ASP A 235 9.71 11.35 -10.68
C ASP A 235 9.43 10.01 -11.42
N SER A 236 8.52 9.20 -10.88
CA SER A 236 8.31 7.85 -11.39
C SER A 236 7.54 7.81 -12.72
N ASP A 237 6.96 8.91 -13.14
CA ASP A 237 6.36 9.13 -14.47
C ASP A 237 7.35 9.71 -15.49
N ALA A 238 8.57 10.04 -15.04
CA ALA A 238 9.67 10.54 -15.87
C ALA A 238 9.36 11.85 -16.59
N ASN A 239 8.61 12.73 -15.96
CA ASN A 239 8.30 14.06 -16.50
C ASN A 239 9.40 15.10 -16.22
N GLY A 240 10.42 14.74 -15.42
CA GLY A 240 11.54 15.60 -15.04
C GLY A 240 11.26 16.44 -13.80
N SER A 241 10.19 16.16 -13.06
CA SER A 241 9.83 16.86 -11.83
C SER A 241 9.77 15.87 -10.66
N GLY A 242 10.28 16.28 -9.51
CA GLY A 242 10.30 15.49 -8.29
C GLY A 242 11.71 15.08 -7.84
N GLY A 243 11.85 14.88 -6.56
CA GLY A 243 13.11 14.53 -5.92
C GLY A 243 12.92 13.72 -4.64
N VAL A 244 14.04 13.19 -4.12
CA VAL A 244 14.07 12.53 -2.81
C VAL A 244 14.63 13.50 -1.79
N ASN A 245 13.79 13.92 -0.83
CA ASN A 245 14.13 14.84 0.25
C ASN A 245 14.33 14.06 1.55
N LEU A 246 15.57 13.83 1.94
CA LEU A 246 15.92 13.07 3.14
C LEU A 246 16.21 14.03 4.30
N ASN A 247 15.26 14.22 5.21
CA ASN A 247 15.35 15.10 6.38
C ASN A 247 15.48 14.32 7.69
N SER A 248 15.56 12.99 7.65
CA SER A 248 15.67 12.13 8.82
C SER A 248 16.48 10.88 8.54
N ASN A 249 16.76 10.10 9.57
CA ASN A 249 17.66 8.95 9.49
C ASN A 249 17.01 7.73 8.85
N LEU A 250 17.80 6.98 8.08
CA LEU A 250 17.50 5.65 7.59
C LEU A 250 18.41 4.64 8.28
N SER A 251 17.86 3.55 8.83
CA SER A 251 18.61 2.48 9.48
C SER A 251 18.07 1.11 9.04
N THR A 252 18.74 0.46 8.14
CA THR A 252 18.22 -0.71 7.41
C THR A 252 18.58 -2.05 8.02
N ASN A 253 19.45 -2.07 9.05
CA ASN A 253 19.95 -3.28 9.70
C ASN A 253 20.58 -4.28 8.72
N GLY A 254 21.32 -3.78 7.73
CA GLY A 254 21.99 -4.58 6.68
C GLY A 254 21.32 -4.56 5.32
N GLY A 255 20.07 -4.10 5.23
CA GLY A 255 19.35 -3.93 3.96
C GLY A 255 19.93 -2.81 3.10
N ASN A 256 19.62 -2.86 1.83
CA ASN A 256 20.08 -1.89 0.83
C ASN A 256 19.22 -0.63 0.82
N VAL A 257 19.82 0.49 0.44
CA VAL A 257 19.11 1.75 0.23
C VAL A 257 19.31 2.21 -1.20
N TRP A 258 18.23 2.40 -1.92
CA TRP A 258 18.23 3.01 -3.24
C TRP A 258 17.46 4.33 -3.20
N LEU A 259 18.12 5.40 -3.63
CA LEU A 259 17.56 6.73 -3.77
C LEU A 259 17.69 7.15 -5.22
N GLY A 260 16.60 7.50 -5.87
CA GLY A 260 16.65 7.93 -7.26
C GLY A 260 15.31 8.32 -7.83
N GLY A 261 15.29 8.56 -9.13
CA GLY A 261 14.09 8.99 -9.86
C GLY A 261 14.26 8.93 -11.37
N GLY A 262 13.23 9.37 -12.07
CA GLY A 262 13.20 9.48 -13.52
C GLY A 262 12.82 8.19 -14.24
N SER A 263 13.01 8.17 -15.56
CA SER A 263 12.63 7.08 -16.46
C SER A 263 13.29 5.77 -16.05
N GLY A 264 12.64 5.06 -15.15
CA GLY A 264 13.16 3.79 -14.71
C GLY A 264 12.33 2.65 -15.26
N SER A 265 12.85 1.96 -16.23
CA SER A 265 12.71 0.51 -16.29
C SER A 265 13.66 -0.14 -15.29
N ALA A 266 13.97 0.53 -14.18
CA ALA A 266 14.77 -0.02 -13.11
C ALA A 266 13.95 -1.12 -12.44
N SER A 267 14.10 -2.34 -12.94
CA SER A 267 13.77 -3.51 -12.13
C SER A 267 14.72 -3.52 -10.94
N TRP A 268 14.25 -3.95 -9.79
CA TRP A 268 15.07 -4.14 -8.59
C TRP A 268 16.37 -4.92 -8.87
N GLN A 269 16.38 -5.79 -9.87
CA GLN A 269 17.56 -6.53 -10.34
C GLN A 269 18.63 -5.66 -11.01
N SER A 270 18.28 -4.48 -11.51
CA SER A 270 19.24 -3.53 -12.09
C SER A 270 19.74 -2.48 -11.09
N LEU A 271 19.14 -2.46 -9.88
CA LEU A 271 19.54 -1.59 -8.80
C LEU A 271 20.71 -2.26 -8.05
N THR A 272 21.89 -2.27 -8.66
CA THR A 272 23.11 -2.58 -7.94
C THR A 272 23.42 -1.36 -7.07
N VAL A 273 22.85 -1.31 -5.89
CA VAL A 273 23.32 -0.40 -4.85
C VAL A 273 24.74 -0.91 -4.51
N GLY A 274 25.74 -0.17 -4.92
CA GLY A 274 27.12 -0.48 -4.54
C GLY A 274 27.16 -0.63 -3.02
N ASN A 275 27.83 -1.66 -2.52
CA ASN A 275 28.11 -1.80 -1.10
C ASN A 275 28.77 -0.52 -0.61
N GLY A 276 27.95 0.42 -0.14
CA GLY A 276 28.43 1.60 0.55
C GLY A 276 29.08 1.10 1.82
N ASN A 277 30.40 1.10 1.84
CA ASN A 277 31.11 0.96 3.09
C ASN A 277 30.59 2.05 4.03
N SER A 278 30.03 1.62 5.16
CA SER A 278 29.67 2.44 6.31
C SER A 278 30.81 3.33 6.75
#